data_f1a7f6da2d52d2448a16a1c3e36dbffe
#
_entry.id   f1a7f6da2d52d2448a16a1c3e36dbffe
#
_cell.length_a   1.000
_cell.length_b   1.000
_cell.length_c   1.000
_cell.angle_alpha   90.00
_cell.angle_beta   90.00
_cell.angle_gamma   90.00
#
_symmetry.space_group_name_H-M   'P 1'
#
loop_
_entity.id
_entity.type
_entity.pdbx_description
1 polymer ?
#
loop_
_entity_poly.entity_id
_entity_poly.type
_entity_poly.pdbx_seq_one_letter_code
_entity_poly.pdbx_strand_id
1 'polypeptide(L)'
;MGYAITLRLDAAAATVVEAMWQALASRGVSDEALQLRYPPHLTLAILADSADPQLLVAAARQCAAQWPKLPSIFASLGLFRGTPSTIFLAPIVTSELLGRHAALVSLLAGEPVDPYYAVGQFVPHVTLASDLADSAAAVAALGLSPLPITSLLDRLDVVRFRPVEVLESHSLANI
;
A
#
# COMPACT_ATOMS: atom_id res chain seq x y z
N MET A 1 -17.46 -2.34 -3.55
CA MET A 1 -16.41 -3.35 -3.37
C MET A 1 -15.41 -3.21 -4.50
N GLY A 2 -14.22 -3.77 -4.38
CA GLY A 2 -13.19 -3.69 -5.40
C GLY A 2 -12.01 -4.62 -5.08
N TYR A 3 -10.98 -4.56 -5.89
CA TYR A 3 -9.77 -5.34 -5.71
C TYR A 3 -8.56 -4.43 -5.60
N ALA A 4 -7.52 -4.91 -4.92
CA ALA A 4 -6.22 -4.26 -4.92
C ALA A 4 -5.09 -5.31 -5.09
N ILE A 5 -4.01 -4.89 -5.71
CA ILE A 5 -2.75 -5.63 -5.74
C ILE A 5 -1.73 -4.83 -4.93
N THR A 6 -1.15 -5.47 -3.91
CA THR A 6 -0.36 -4.77 -2.89
C THR A 6 0.99 -5.44 -2.67
N LEU A 7 2.02 -4.65 -2.36
CA LEU A 7 3.30 -5.11 -1.83
C LEU A 7 3.31 -4.93 -0.31
N ARG A 8 3.51 -6.02 0.44
CA ARG A 8 3.59 -5.97 1.91
C ARG A 8 4.99 -5.62 2.37
N LEU A 9 5.04 -4.86 3.45
CA LEU A 9 6.27 -4.61 4.19
C LEU A 9 6.71 -5.91 4.91
N ASP A 10 8.01 -6.06 5.12
CA ASP A 10 8.54 -7.10 5.99
C ASP A 10 8.08 -6.91 7.45
N ALA A 11 8.21 -7.96 8.26
CA ALA A 11 7.68 -7.97 9.62
C ALA A 11 8.26 -6.85 10.52
N ALA A 12 9.54 -6.49 10.33
CA ALA A 12 10.18 -5.46 11.15
C ALA A 12 9.61 -4.08 10.85
N ALA A 13 9.51 -3.71 9.57
CA ALA A 13 8.91 -2.45 9.16
C ALA A 13 7.39 -2.42 9.45
N ALA A 14 6.70 -3.54 9.27
CA ALA A 14 5.27 -3.65 9.60
C ALA A 14 5.02 -3.31 11.08
N THR A 15 5.82 -3.85 12.01
CA THR A 15 5.70 -3.54 13.44
C THR A 15 5.83 -2.04 13.73
N VAL A 16 6.74 -1.33 13.04
CA VAL A 16 6.89 0.12 13.21
C VAL A 16 5.65 0.87 12.71
N VAL A 17 5.12 0.49 11.55
CA VAL A 17 3.91 1.13 10.98
C VAL A 17 2.68 0.83 11.83
N GLU A 18 2.53 -0.40 12.34
CA GLU A 18 1.44 -0.76 13.25
C GLU A 18 1.51 0.05 14.55
N ALA A 19 2.70 0.34 15.08
CA ALA A 19 2.85 1.23 16.22
C ALA A 19 2.39 2.68 15.89
N MET A 20 2.59 3.15 14.66
CA MET A 20 2.05 4.44 14.20
C MET A 20 0.52 4.41 14.13
N TRP A 21 -0.08 3.32 13.65
CA TRP A 21 -1.54 3.13 13.67
C TRP A 21 -2.10 3.13 15.10
N GLN A 22 -1.42 2.46 16.04
CA GLN A 22 -1.78 2.48 17.46
C GLN A 22 -1.68 3.89 18.06
N ALA A 23 -0.67 4.67 17.69
CA ALA A 23 -0.54 6.06 18.13
C ALA A 23 -1.69 6.94 17.64
N LEU A 24 -2.15 6.77 16.40
CA LEU A 24 -3.31 7.47 15.85
C LEU A 24 -4.60 7.07 16.57
N ALA A 25 -4.81 5.76 16.79
CA ALA A 25 -5.98 5.23 17.46
C ALA A 25 -6.06 5.66 18.93
N SER A 26 -4.96 5.58 19.68
CA SER A 26 -4.90 5.95 21.10
C SER A 26 -5.18 7.43 21.35
N ARG A 27 -5.02 8.28 20.35
CA ARG A 27 -5.34 9.71 20.40
C ARG A 27 -6.70 10.05 19.78
N GLY A 28 -7.48 9.03 19.41
CA GLY A 28 -8.81 9.20 18.84
C GLY A 28 -8.82 9.85 17.45
N VAL A 29 -7.70 9.76 16.71
CA VAL A 29 -7.57 10.37 15.38
C VAL A 29 -8.14 9.42 14.32
N SER A 30 -7.70 8.15 14.30
CA SER A 30 -8.22 7.12 13.42
C SER A 30 -7.79 5.74 13.90
N ASP A 31 -8.68 4.77 13.83
CA ASP A 31 -8.40 3.35 14.06
C ASP A 31 -8.68 2.49 12.81
N GLU A 32 -9.00 3.12 11.69
CA GLU A 32 -9.42 2.47 10.44
C GLU A 32 -8.40 1.43 9.97
N ALA A 33 -7.11 1.77 9.96
CA ALA A 33 -6.07 0.87 9.52
C ALA A 33 -5.96 -0.40 10.39
N LEU A 34 -6.19 -0.27 11.70
CA LEU A 34 -6.24 -1.42 12.63
C LEU A 34 -7.48 -2.28 12.38
N GLN A 35 -8.63 -1.66 12.09
CA GLN A 35 -9.88 -2.36 11.84
C GLN A 35 -9.88 -3.14 10.52
N LEU A 36 -9.06 -2.74 9.53
CA LEU A 36 -8.90 -3.47 8.29
C LEU A 36 -8.33 -4.88 8.49
N ARG A 37 -7.62 -5.13 9.60
CA ARG A 37 -6.96 -6.42 9.92
C ARG A 37 -6.10 -6.95 8.78
N TYR A 38 -5.48 -6.04 8.06
CA TYR A 38 -4.59 -6.33 6.95
C TYR A 38 -3.24 -5.63 7.19
N PRO A 39 -2.11 -6.30 6.95
CA PRO A 39 -0.79 -5.75 7.28
C PRO A 39 -0.45 -4.47 6.51
N PRO A 40 0.52 -3.68 7.01
CA PRO A 40 1.06 -2.53 6.29
C PRO A 40 1.55 -2.90 4.89
N HIS A 41 1.13 -2.12 3.90
CA HIS A 41 1.34 -2.43 2.49
C HIS A 41 1.41 -1.16 1.64
N LEU A 42 2.05 -1.29 0.48
CA LEU A 42 2.03 -0.33 -0.61
C LEU A 42 1.13 -0.88 -1.71
N THR A 43 0.08 -0.15 -2.06
CA THR A 43 -0.86 -0.55 -3.11
C THR A 43 -0.27 -0.22 -4.48
N LEU A 44 -0.22 -1.20 -5.38
CA LEU A 44 0.23 -1.02 -6.77
C LEU A 44 -0.92 -0.75 -7.74
N ALA A 45 -2.09 -1.30 -7.47
CA ALA A 45 -3.28 -1.08 -8.29
C ALA A 45 -4.55 -1.24 -7.46
N ILE A 46 -5.54 -0.41 -7.74
CA ILE A 46 -6.94 -0.59 -7.30
C ILE A 46 -7.79 -0.81 -8.54
N LEU A 47 -8.74 -1.73 -8.46
CA LEU A 47 -9.62 -2.09 -9.56
C LEU A 47 -11.07 -2.14 -9.07
N ALA A 48 -12.00 -1.85 -9.99
CA ALA A 48 -13.42 -1.95 -9.69
C ALA A 48 -13.88 -3.40 -9.46
N ASP A 49 -15.04 -3.58 -8.84
CA ASP A 49 -15.63 -4.90 -8.54
C ASP A 49 -15.96 -5.72 -9.80
N SER A 50 -16.00 -5.07 -10.97
CA SER A 50 -16.19 -5.71 -12.28
C SER A 50 -14.91 -6.34 -12.87
N ALA A 51 -13.74 -6.16 -12.24
CA ALA A 51 -12.49 -6.77 -12.69
C ALA A 51 -12.54 -8.29 -12.54
N ASP A 52 -11.85 -9.00 -13.44
CA ASP A 52 -11.74 -10.45 -13.37
C ASP A 52 -10.70 -10.88 -12.32
N PRO A 53 -11.10 -11.46 -11.18
CA PRO A 53 -10.18 -11.87 -10.14
C PRO A 53 -9.17 -12.93 -10.59
N GLN A 54 -9.50 -13.77 -11.59
CA GLN A 54 -8.59 -14.78 -12.10
C GLN A 54 -7.45 -14.14 -12.89
N LEU A 55 -7.75 -13.10 -13.67
CA LEU A 55 -6.74 -12.30 -14.37
C LEU A 55 -5.83 -11.58 -13.37
N LEU A 56 -6.39 -11.00 -12.31
CA LEU A 56 -5.60 -10.33 -11.27
C LEU A 56 -4.62 -11.29 -10.59
N VAL A 57 -5.10 -12.49 -10.23
CA VAL A 57 -4.27 -13.54 -9.63
C VAL A 57 -3.20 -14.01 -10.60
N ALA A 58 -3.51 -14.20 -11.88
CA ALA A 58 -2.53 -14.61 -12.91
C ALA A 58 -1.44 -13.55 -13.10
N ALA A 59 -1.81 -12.25 -13.17
CA ALA A 59 -0.87 -11.14 -13.28
C ALA A 59 0.05 -11.05 -12.05
N ALA A 60 -0.51 -11.14 -10.83
CA ALA A 60 0.27 -11.13 -9.59
C ALA A 60 1.25 -12.31 -9.52
N ARG A 61 0.80 -13.51 -9.88
CA ARG A 61 1.64 -14.73 -9.93
C ARG A 61 2.80 -14.56 -10.92
N GLN A 62 2.53 -14.03 -12.11
CA GLN A 62 3.57 -13.78 -13.12
C GLN A 62 4.59 -12.76 -12.61
N CYS A 63 4.17 -11.67 -11.98
CA CYS A 63 5.06 -10.69 -11.36
C CYS A 63 5.89 -11.31 -10.25
N ALA A 64 5.27 -12.02 -9.32
CA ALA A 64 5.95 -12.61 -8.16
C ALA A 64 7.00 -13.67 -8.57
N ALA A 65 6.78 -14.39 -9.66
CA ALA A 65 7.74 -15.36 -10.20
C ALA A 65 9.03 -14.71 -10.72
N GLN A 66 8.99 -13.42 -11.04
CA GLN A 66 10.11 -12.67 -11.63
C GLN A 66 10.73 -11.65 -10.68
N TRP A 67 9.98 -11.21 -9.66
CA TRP A 67 10.41 -10.13 -8.80
C TRP A 67 11.14 -10.66 -7.55
N PRO A 68 12.39 -10.22 -7.31
CA PRO A 68 12.99 -10.36 -6.00
C PRO A 68 12.31 -9.40 -5.01
N LYS A 69 12.57 -9.58 -3.71
CA LYS A 69 12.20 -8.61 -2.69
C LYS A 69 12.71 -7.22 -3.06
N LEU A 70 11.94 -6.17 -2.76
CA LEU A 70 12.29 -4.81 -3.14
C LEU A 70 12.73 -4.01 -1.91
N PRO A 71 14.02 -3.66 -1.79
CA PRO A 71 14.47 -2.72 -0.76
C PRO A 71 13.78 -1.36 -0.94
N SER A 72 13.22 -0.87 0.15
CA SER A 72 12.47 0.39 0.16
C SER A 72 12.79 1.18 1.42
N ILE A 73 12.82 2.50 1.29
CA ILE A 73 13.05 3.45 2.39
C ILE A 73 11.89 4.42 2.41
N PHE A 74 11.14 4.40 3.50
CA PHE A 74 10.06 5.36 3.73
C PHE A 74 10.64 6.54 4.52
N ALA A 75 10.87 7.65 3.82
CA ALA A 75 11.69 8.75 4.31
C ALA A 75 10.88 9.91 4.90
N SER A 76 9.59 10.01 4.59
CA SER A 76 8.76 11.14 4.99
C SER A 76 7.29 10.79 5.14
N LEU A 77 6.56 11.67 5.81
CA LEU A 77 5.09 11.69 5.77
C LEU A 77 4.63 12.51 4.58
N GLY A 78 3.56 12.04 3.94
CA GLY A 78 2.86 12.75 2.89
C GLY A 78 1.40 12.97 3.26
N LEU A 79 0.76 13.91 2.58
CA LEU A 79 -0.63 14.25 2.76
C LEU A 79 -1.33 14.40 1.42
N PHE A 80 -2.32 13.53 1.15
CA PHE A 80 -3.30 13.83 0.11
C PHE A 80 -4.33 14.79 0.68
N ARG A 81 -4.28 16.02 0.18
CA ARG A 81 -5.22 17.07 0.61
C ARG A 81 -6.58 16.86 -0.02
N GLY A 82 -7.60 16.91 0.80
CA GLY A 82 -8.99 16.77 0.40
C GLY A 82 -9.88 17.00 1.64
N THR A 83 -11.17 16.80 1.44
CA THR A 83 -12.14 16.73 2.53
C THR A 83 -12.97 15.49 2.29
N PRO A 84 -12.64 14.37 2.94
CA PRO A 84 -11.57 14.17 3.95
C PRO A 84 -10.15 14.05 3.35
N SER A 85 -9.12 14.12 4.20
CA SER A 85 -7.70 14.00 3.84
C SER A 85 -7.12 12.63 4.23
N THR A 86 -5.97 12.28 3.64
CA THR A 86 -5.25 11.02 3.93
C THR A 86 -3.80 11.31 4.26
N ILE A 87 -3.30 10.80 5.39
CA ILE A 87 -1.87 10.83 5.76
C ILE A 87 -1.23 9.47 5.47
N PHE A 88 0.00 9.50 4.96
CA PHE A 88 0.70 8.31 4.52
C PHE A 88 2.21 8.40 4.70
N LEU A 89 2.91 7.26 4.69
CA LEU A 89 4.35 7.17 4.53
C LEU A 89 4.71 7.21 3.05
N ALA A 90 5.63 8.11 2.69
CA ALA A 90 6.15 8.24 1.34
C ALA A 90 7.50 7.51 1.22
N PRO A 91 7.63 6.54 0.28
CA PRO A 91 8.91 5.93 -0.01
C PRO A 91 9.81 6.87 -0.82
N ILE A 92 11.13 6.65 -0.76
CA ILE A 92 12.01 7.13 -1.81
C ILE A 92 11.65 6.38 -3.08
N VAL A 93 11.16 7.13 -4.08
CA VAL A 93 10.68 6.54 -5.33
C VAL A 93 11.88 6.16 -6.21
N THR A 94 12.01 4.87 -6.51
CA THR A 94 13.07 4.33 -7.36
C THR A 94 12.52 3.98 -8.74
N SER A 95 13.40 3.95 -9.76
CA SER A 95 13.04 3.48 -11.11
C SER A 95 12.57 2.02 -11.09
N GLU A 96 13.11 1.20 -10.18
CA GLU A 96 12.70 -0.20 -10.02
C GLU A 96 11.24 -0.30 -9.51
N LEU A 97 10.86 0.47 -8.48
CA LEU A 97 9.48 0.49 -7.99
C LEU A 97 8.51 0.92 -9.10
N LEU A 98 8.84 2.00 -9.82
CA LEU A 98 8.00 2.47 -10.93
C LEU A 98 7.97 1.48 -12.09
N GLY A 99 9.07 0.81 -12.39
CA GLY A 99 9.14 -0.23 -13.43
C GLY A 99 8.26 -1.43 -13.09
N ARG A 100 8.26 -1.90 -11.84
CA ARG A 100 7.37 -2.98 -11.37
C ARG A 100 5.90 -2.58 -11.44
N HIS A 101 5.58 -1.35 -11.03
CA HIS A 101 4.22 -0.83 -11.15
C HIS A 101 3.78 -0.82 -12.62
N ALA A 102 4.58 -0.27 -13.53
CA ALA A 102 4.26 -0.22 -14.96
C ALA A 102 4.10 -1.61 -15.57
N ALA A 103 4.96 -2.57 -15.20
CA ALA A 103 4.87 -3.95 -15.65
C ALA A 103 3.57 -4.62 -15.20
N LEU A 104 3.18 -4.45 -13.92
CA LEU A 104 1.92 -4.96 -13.41
C LEU A 104 0.72 -4.35 -14.15
N VAL A 105 0.66 -3.02 -14.26
CA VAL A 105 -0.45 -2.32 -14.95
C VAL A 105 -0.56 -2.77 -16.40
N SER A 106 0.56 -3.07 -17.08
CA SER A 106 0.55 -3.61 -18.45
C SER A 106 -0.12 -5.00 -18.52
N LEU A 107 0.07 -5.85 -17.52
CA LEU A 107 -0.59 -7.17 -17.44
C LEU A 107 -2.09 -7.06 -17.13
N LEU A 108 -2.52 -5.94 -16.55
CA LEU A 108 -3.91 -5.63 -16.25
C LEU A 108 -4.62 -4.88 -17.39
N ALA A 109 -4.02 -4.84 -18.59
CA ALA A 109 -4.59 -4.12 -19.72
C ALA A 109 -6.01 -4.65 -20.07
N GLY A 110 -6.97 -3.71 -20.13
CA GLY A 110 -8.38 -4.02 -20.33
C GLY A 110 -9.22 -4.10 -19.06
N GLU A 111 -8.59 -4.24 -17.90
CA GLU A 111 -9.26 -4.21 -16.60
C GLU A 111 -9.49 -2.76 -16.11
N PRO A 112 -10.57 -2.52 -15.32
CA PRO A 112 -10.93 -1.19 -14.83
C PRO A 112 -10.02 -0.72 -13.68
N VAL A 113 -8.74 -0.46 -13.99
CA VAL A 113 -7.79 0.10 -13.04
C VAL A 113 -8.18 1.54 -12.71
N ASP A 114 -8.16 1.88 -11.42
CA ASP A 114 -8.44 3.24 -10.95
C ASP A 114 -7.41 4.22 -11.56
N PRO A 115 -7.85 5.36 -12.16
CA PRO A 115 -6.99 6.34 -12.82
C PRO A 115 -5.82 6.86 -11.95
N TYR A 116 -5.96 6.91 -10.63
CA TYR A 116 -4.88 7.30 -9.72
C TYR A 116 -3.70 6.31 -9.72
N TYR A 117 -3.94 5.07 -10.18
CA TYR A 117 -2.93 4.03 -10.34
C TYR A 117 -2.48 3.85 -11.79
N ALA A 118 -2.87 4.73 -12.70
CA ALA A 118 -2.35 4.71 -14.07
C ALA A 118 -0.84 5.03 -14.10
N VAL A 119 -0.13 4.47 -15.08
CA VAL A 119 1.29 4.78 -15.29
C VAL A 119 1.47 6.29 -15.51
N GLY A 120 2.37 6.91 -14.75
CA GLY A 120 2.58 8.35 -14.76
C GLY A 120 1.69 9.16 -13.80
N GLN A 121 0.67 8.54 -13.17
CA GLN A 121 -0.16 9.16 -12.13
C GLN A 121 0.09 8.56 -10.75
N PHE A 122 0.73 7.41 -10.71
CA PHE A 122 0.97 6.65 -9.50
C PHE A 122 1.84 7.39 -8.48
N VAL A 123 1.32 7.54 -7.27
CA VAL A 123 2.03 8.07 -6.10
C VAL A 123 2.20 6.93 -5.09
N PRO A 124 3.38 6.29 -5.01
CA PRO A 124 3.62 5.19 -4.08
C PRO A 124 3.48 5.66 -2.63
N HIS A 125 2.72 4.91 -1.82
CA HIS A 125 2.51 5.26 -0.41
C HIS A 125 2.07 4.06 0.43
N VAL A 126 2.29 4.15 1.75
CA VAL A 126 1.68 3.28 2.76
C VAL A 126 0.74 4.13 3.59
N THR A 127 -0.55 3.87 3.52
CA THR A 127 -1.57 4.63 4.23
C THR A 127 -1.43 4.46 5.75
N LEU A 128 -1.42 5.58 6.46
CA LEU A 128 -1.45 5.61 7.92
C LEU A 128 -2.86 5.86 8.44
N ALA A 129 -3.58 6.80 7.84
CA ALA A 129 -4.99 7.03 8.09
C ALA A 129 -5.64 7.74 6.91
N SER A 130 -6.87 7.36 6.59
CA SER A 130 -7.74 8.01 5.61
C SER A 130 -8.94 8.64 6.32
N ASP A 131 -9.77 9.31 5.55
CA ASP A 131 -11.00 9.97 6.00
C ASP A 131 -10.80 10.95 7.18
N LEU A 132 -9.62 11.60 7.23
CA LEU A 132 -9.26 12.52 8.28
C LEU A 132 -9.98 13.87 8.12
N ALA A 133 -10.70 14.27 9.17
CA ALA A 133 -11.27 15.62 9.29
C ALA A 133 -10.18 16.64 9.67
N ASP A 134 -9.18 16.23 10.46
CA ASP A 134 -8.08 17.06 10.95
C ASP A 134 -6.73 16.37 10.72
N SER A 135 -6.06 16.76 9.65
CA SER A 135 -4.72 16.26 9.34
C SER A 135 -3.62 16.79 10.26
N ALA A 136 -3.82 17.94 10.91
CA ALA A 136 -2.86 18.48 11.87
C ALA A 136 -2.86 17.64 13.16
N ALA A 137 -4.02 17.19 13.62
CA ALA A 137 -4.13 16.25 14.73
C ALA A 137 -3.43 14.93 14.41
N ALA A 138 -3.54 14.42 13.17
CA ALA A 138 -2.86 13.20 12.75
C ALA A 138 -1.33 13.38 12.76
N VAL A 139 -0.80 14.49 12.25
CA VAL A 139 0.64 14.79 12.30
C VAL A 139 1.12 14.89 13.75
N ALA A 140 0.36 15.58 14.61
CA ALA A 140 0.69 15.70 16.04
C ALA A 140 0.65 14.35 16.76
N ALA A 141 -0.28 13.45 16.39
CA ALA A 141 -0.39 12.10 16.95
C ALA A 141 0.81 11.23 16.60
N LEU A 142 1.32 11.34 15.39
CA LEU A 142 2.51 10.60 14.95
C LEU A 142 3.80 11.11 15.61
N GLY A 143 3.84 12.39 15.98
CA GLY A 143 4.93 12.99 16.76
C GLY A 143 6.31 12.74 16.14
N LEU A 144 7.24 12.22 16.97
CA LEU A 144 8.59 11.85 16.56
C LEU A 144 8.67 10.38 16.13
N SER A 145 7.70 9.88 15.35
CA SER A 145 7.78 8.53 14.80
C SER A 145 9.11 8.31 14.07
N PRO A 146 9.75 7.14 14.24
CA PRO A 146 11.08 6.91 13.69
C PRO A 146 11.05 6.92 12.15
N LEU A 147 11.67 7.93 11.55
CA LEU A 147 11.93 8.01 10.13
C LEU A 147 13.44 8.23 9.90
N PRO A 148 14.03 7.67 8.85
CA PRO A 148 13.39 6.81 7.85
C PRO A 148 13.12 5.38 8.35
N ILE A 149 12.10 4.71 7.78
CA ILE A 149 11.84 3.28 7.97
C ILE A 149 12.41 2.55 6.76
N THR A 150 13.30 1.59 6.99
CA THR A 150 13.77 0.67 5.95
C THR A 150 12.94 -0.59 5.95
N SER A 151 12.61 -1.10 4.76
CA SER A 151 11.84 -2.33 4.59
C SER A 151 12.30 -3.10 3.36
N LEU A 152 12.09 -4.41 3.38
CA LEU A 152 12.00 -5.22 2.19
C LEU A 152 10.50 -5.42 1.89
N LEU A 153 10.03 -4.94 0.73
CA LEU A 153 8.72 -5.32 0.24
C LEU A 153 8.85 -6.77 -0.25
N ASP A 154 8.30 -7.71 0.52
CA ASP A 154 8.67 -9.12 0.42
C ASP A 154 7.52 -10.04 -0.04
N ARG A 155 6.32 -9.49 -0.22
CA ARG A 155 5.13 -10.24 -0.56
C ARG A 155 4.19 -9.45 -1.47
N LEU A 156 3.66 -10.11 -2.48
CA LEU A 156 2.65 -9.56 -3.38
C LEU A 156 1.31 -10.26 -3.11
N ASP A 157 0.31 -9.48 -2.73
CA ASP A 157 -1.03 -9.98 -2.46
C ASP A 157 -2.04 -9.44 -3.48
N VAL A 158 -3.03 -10.26 -3.81
CA VAL A 158 -4.28 -9.87 -4.44
C VAL A 158 -5.35 -9.90 -3.37
N VAL A 159 -6.00 -8.77 -3.12
CA VAL A 159 -7.01 -8.63 -2.09
C VAL A 159 -8.33 -8.11 -2.67
N ARG A 160 -9.43 -8.58 -2.12
CA ARG A 160 -10.76 -8.01 -2.27
C ARG A 160 -11.06 -7.14 -1.06
N PHE A 161 -11.75 -6.01 -1.23
CA PHE A 161 -12.17 -5.13 -0.13
C PHE A 161 -13.54 -4.51 -0.42
N ARG A 162 -14.35 -4.11 0.51
CA ARG A 162 -14.38 -4.36 1.97
C ARG A 162 -15.48 -5.38 2.25
N PRO A 163 -15.32 -6.34 3.16
CA PRO A 163 -14.15 -6.54 4.04
C PRO A 163 -12.92 -7.01 3.28
N VAL A 164 -11.73 -6.88 3.91
CA VAL A 164 -10.49 -7.33 3.27
C VAL A 164 -10.42 -8.86 3.31
N GLU A 165 -10.26 -9.45 2.14
CA GLU A 165 -10.07 -10.88 1.91
C GLU A 165 -8.85 -11.06 1.01
N VAL A 166 -7.86 -11.82 1.45
CA VAL A 166 -6.69 -12.16 0.64
C VAL A 166 -7.06 -13.31 -0.29
N LEU A 167 -7.16 -13.04 -1.59
CA LEU A 167 -7.48 -14.05 -2.60
C LEU A 167 -6.27 -14.89 -2.95
N GLU A 168 -5.11 -14.26 -3.06
CA GLU A 168 -3.84 -14.91 -3.38
C GLU A 168 -2.70 -14.14 -2.73
N SER A 169 -1.61 -14.85 -2.37
CA SER A 169 -0.45 -14.27 -1.69
C SER A 169 0.83 -14.98 -2.13
N HIS A 170 1.79 -14.22 -2.64
CA HIS A 170 3.05 -14.73 -3.15
C HIS A 170 4.23 -14.12 -2.41
N SER A 171 5.08 -14.95 -1.82
CA SER A 171 6.38 -14.48 -1.32
C SER A 171 7.29 -14.15 -2.50
N LEU A 172 7.97 -13.01 -2.44
CA LEU A 172 8.97 -12.63 -3.42
C LEU A 172 10.29 -13.36 -3.15
N ALA A 173 11.09 -13.61 -4.21
CA ALA A 173 12.37 -14.28 -4.08
C ALA A 173 13.36 -13.47 -3.24
N ASN A 174 14.33 -14.12 -2.62
CA ASN A 174 15.45 -13.42 -1.98
C ASN A 174 16.33 -12.77 -3.05
N ILE A 175 16.93 -11.63 -2.68
CA ILE A 175 17.89 -10.89 -3.51
C ILE A 175 19.18 -11.69 -3.61
#